data_1fccbb7a18dca27a39d54c999438a6fd
#
_entry.id   1fccbb7a18dca27a39d54c999438a6fd
#
_cell.length_a   1.000
_cell.length_b   1.000
_cell.length_c   1.000
_cell.angle_alpha   90.00
_cell.angle_beta   90.00
_cell.angle_gamma   90.00
#
_symmetry.space_group_name_H-M   'P 1'
#
loop_
_entity.id
_entity.type
_entity.pdbx_description
1 polymer ?
#
loop_
_entity_poly.entity_id
_entity_poly.type
_entity_poly.pdbx_seq_one_letter_code
_entity_poly.pdbx_strand_id
1 'polypeptide(L)'
;MPIVAVFEFPTDDIAKYHTVFEVGGPAIVEQPKRLSHICYRTEGGFTVVDVWEDEASFAAFGEVIGPATQQAGLEARPIIYPLEATIQNGTHTTY
;
A
#
# COMPACT_ATOMS: atom_id res chain seq x y z
N MET A 1 -14.39 9.26 -0.89
CA MET A 1 -14.82 7.90 -0.49
C MET A 1 -13.59 7.03 -0.28
N PRO A 2 -13.43 6.43 0.90
CA PRO A 2 -12.26 5.61 1.17
C PRO A 2 -12.18 4.37 0.27
N ILE A 3 -10.95 3.98 -0.04
CA ILE A 3 -10.66 2.80 -0.85
C ILE A 3 -9.66 1.90 -0.14
N VAL A 4 -9.63 0.64 -0.55
CA VAL A 4 -8.59 -0.30 -0.20
C VAL A 4 -7.81 -0.63 -1.47
N ALA A 5 -6.48 -0.61 -1.38
CA ALA A 5 -5.59 -1.00 -2.47
C ALA A 5 -4.80 -2.23 -2.04
N VAL A 6 -4.89 -3.28 -2.84
CA VAL A 6 -4.21 -4.56 -2.56
C VAL A 6 -3.12 -4.78 -3.58
N PHE A 7 -1.90 -5.00 -3.09
CA PHE A 7 -0.74 -5.27 -3.93
C PHE A 7 -0.25 -6.69 -3.65
N GLU A 8 -0.34 -7.57 -4.61
CA GLU A 8 0.15 -8.94 -4.49
C GLU A 8 1.46 -9.07 -5.27
N PHE A 9 2.54 -9.44 -4.57
CA PHE A 9 3.86 -9.57 -5.17
C PHE A 9 4.27 -11.06 -5.15
N PRO A 10 4.45 -11.67 -6.33
CA PRO A 10 4.80 -13.09 -6.44
C PRO A 10 6.31 -13.34 -6.30
N THR A 11 6.90 -12.78 -5.29
CA THR A 11 8.32 -12.98 -4.95
C THR A 11 8.48 -13.18 -3.45
N ASP A 12 9.30 -14.13 -3.05
CA ASP A 12 9.62 -14.38 -1.64
C ASP A 12 10.77 -13.51 -1.12
N ASP A 13 11.34 -12.67 -1.99
CA ASP A 13 12.41 -11.75 -1.60
C ASP A 13 11.84 -10.51 -0.91
N ILE A 14 11.57 -10.66 0.38
CA ILE A 14 11.02 -9.57 1.21
C ILE A 14 11.96 -8.37 1.32
N ALA A 15 13.25 -8.55 1.05
CA ALA A 15 14.19 -7.44 1.05
C ALA A 15 13.81 -6.37 0.03
N LYS A 16 13.16 -6.73 -1.06
CA LYS A 16 12.66 -5.78 -2.04
C LYS A 16 11.63 -4.82 -1.46
N TYR A 17 10.77 -5.33 -0.57
CA TYR A 17 9.82 -4.47 0.13
C TYR A 17 10.54 -3.40 0.95
N HIS A 18 11.56 -3.78 1.71
CA HIS A 18 12.32 -2.83 2.52
C HIS A 18 13.12 -1.85 1.67
N THR A 19 13.60 -2.30 0.51
CA THR A 19 14.33 -1.43 -0.44
C THR A 19 13.45 -0.28 -0.93
N VAL A 20 12.15 -0.47 -1.09
CA VAL A 20 11.24 0.61 -1.49
C VAL A 20 11.33 1.79 -0.53
N PHE A 21 11.40 1.52 0.77
CA PHE A 21 11.50 2.58 1.79
C PHE A 21 12.86 3.27 1.77
N GLU A 22 13.92 2.53 1.51
CA GLU A 22 15.28 3.10 1.40
C GLU A 22 15.39 4.03 0.18
N VAL A 23 14.83 3.59 -0.95
CA VAL A 23 14.89 4.35 -2.21
C VAL A 23 13.96 5.55 -2.18
N GLY A 24 12.72 5.35 -1.74
CA GLY A 24 11.70 6.38 -1.74
C GLY A 24 11.81 7.37 -0.60
N GLY A 25 12.47 6.98 0.48
CA GLY A 25 12.68 7.83 1.64
C GLY A 25 11.41 8.14 2.42
N PRO A 26 11.42 9.23 3.20
CA PRO A 26 10.29 9.58 4.08
C PRO A 26 8.95 9.75 3.36
N ALA A 27 8.95 10.12 2.09
CA ALA A 27 7.73 10.31 1.32
C ALA A 27 6.89 9.02 1.21
N ILE A 28 7.53 7.84 1.31
CA ILE A 28 6.80 6.57 1.29
C ILE A 28 5.96 6.41 2.56
N VAL A 29 6.49 6.85 3.70
CA VAL A 29 5.84 6.70 5.01
C VAL A 29 4.90 7.86 5.31
N GLU A 30 5.34 9.08 5.03
CA GLU A 30 4.64 10.30 5.41
C GLU A 30 3.56 10.67 4.39
N GLN A 31 2.44 9.91 4.44
CA GLN A 31 1.29 10.12 3.57
C GLN A 31 0.05 10.37 4.43
N PRO A 32 -0.33 11.65 4.64
CA PRO A 32 -1.42 12.00 5.57
C PRO A 32 -2.78 11.44 5.17
N LYS A 33 -2.98 11.13 3.89
CA LYS A 33 -4.23 10.57 3.38
C LYS A 33 -4.26 9.04 3.40
N ARG A 34 -3.15 8.38 3.72
CA ARG A 34 -3.14 6.95 3.92
C ARG A 34 -3.55 6.64 5.36
N LEU A 35 -4.66 5.93 5.51
CA LEU A 35 -5.24 5.63 6.81
C LEU A 35 -4.61 4.41 7.47
N SER A 36 -4.19 3.42 6.68
CA SER A 36 -3.48 2.26 7.21
C SER A 36 -2.66 1.57 6.12
N HIS A 37 -1.67 0.81 6.55
CA HIS A 37 -0.80 0.03 5.69
C HIS A 37 -0.37 -1.21 6.45
N ILE A 38 -0.54 -2.37 5.86
CA ILE A 38 0.01 -3.61 6.39
C ILE A 38 0.71 -4.37 5.27
N CYS A 39 1.73 -5.13 5.65
CA CYS A 39 2.43 -6.04 4.77
C CYS A 39 2.54 -7.39 5.46
N TYR A 40 2.23 -8.47 4.75
CA TYR A 40 2.35 -9.81 5.29
C TYR A 40 2.88 -10.76 4.23
N ARG A 41 3.53 -11.82 4.69
CA ARG A 41 4.06 -12.84 3.80
C ARG A 41 2.98 -13.85 3.46
N THR A 42 3.00 -14.30 2.21
CA THR A 42 2.15 -15.38 1.70
C THR A 42 3.05 -16.51 1.21
N GLU A 43 2.45 -17.61 0.81
CA GLU A 43 3.20 -18.70 0.19
C GLU A 43 3.72 -18.22 -1.17
N GLY A 44 5.04 -18.14 -1.28
CA GLY A 44 5.71 -17.72 -2.52
C GLY A 44 5.73 -16.21 -2.77
N GLY A 45 5.24 -15.39 -1.83
CA GLY A 45 5.20 -13.96 -2.04
C GLY A 45 4.94 -13.14 -0.80
N PHE A 46 4.50 -11.90 -1.01
CA PHE A 46 3.99 -11.05 0.05
C PHE A 46 2.89 -10.14 -0.49
N THR A 47 2.05 -9.67 0.41
CA THR A 47 0.91 -8.81 0.07
C THR A 47 0.96 -7.56 0.91
N VAL A 48 0.65 -6.43 0.27
CA VAL A 48 0.49 -5.12 0.93
C VAL A 48 -0.97 -4.72 0.79
N VAL A 49 -1.56 -4.26 1.89
CA VAL A 49 -2.92 -3.74 1.89
C VAL A 49 -2.89 -2.34 2.46
N ASP A 50 -3.29 -1.37 1.66
CA ASP A 50 -3.40 0.03 2.06
C ASP A 50 -4.87 0.44 2.11
N VAL A 51 -5.19 1.27 3.09
CA VAL A 51 -6.46 1.99 3.12
C VAL A 51 -6.16 3.47 2.91
N TRP A 52 -6.84 4.08 1.94
CA TRP A 52 -6.66 5.49 1.60
C TRP A 52 -7.97 6.24 1.78
N GLU A 53 -7.87 7.51 2.16
CA GLU A 53 -9.02 8.37 2.37
C GLU A 53 -9.86 8.55 1.10
N ASP A 54 -9.20 8.61 -0.06
CA ASP A 54 -9.86 8.70 -1.37
C ASP A 54 -8.95 8.17 -2.47
N GLU A 55 -9.55 7.91 -3.63
CA GLU A 55 -8.83 7.38 -4.79
C GLU A 55 -7.84 8.39 -5.38
N ALA A 56 -8.18 9.68 -5.34
CA ALA A 56 -7.30 10.73 -5.88
C ALA A 56 -5.98 10.80 -5.12
N SER A 57 -6.02 10.68 -3.80
CA SER A 57 -4.80 10.68 -2.97
C SER A 57 -3.94 9.46 -3.25
N PHE A 58 -4.58 8.30 -3.44
CA PHE A 58 -3.87 7.08 -3.84
C PHE A 58 -3.22 7.25 -5.21
N ALA A 59 -3.94 7.80 -6.18
CA ALA A 59 -3.40 8.03 -7.53
C ALA A 59 -2.18 8.97 -7.49
N ALA A 60 -2.25 10.02 -6.69
CA ALA A 60 -1.12 10.94 -6.51
C ALA A 60 0.10 10.23 -5.89
N PHE A 61 -0.14 9.32 -4.94
CA PHE A 61 0.92 8.51 -4.35
C PHE A 61 1.61 7.62 -5.39
N GLY A 62 0.92 7.24 -6.45
CA GLY A 62 1.49 6.45 -7.55
C GLY A 62 2.74 7.06 -8.14
N GLU A 63 2.82 8.40 -8.18
CA GLU A 63 4.01 9.11 -8.67
C GLU A 63 5.21 8.99 -7.73
N VAL A 64 4.96 8.73 -6.46
CA VAL A 64 6.00 8.52 -5.44
C VAL A 64 6.41 7.05 -5.40
N ILE A 65 5.42 6.15 -5.34
CA ILE A 65 5.69 4.72 -5.15
C ILE A 65 6.18 4.03 -6.44
N GLY A 66 5.74 4.49 -7.60
CA GLY A 66 6.07 3.87 -8.89
C GLY A 66 7.58 3.77 -9.13
N PRO A 67 8.32 4.90 -9.09
CA PRO A 67 9.78 4.85 -9.28
C PRO A 67 10.49 4.03 -8.20
N ALA A 68 10.04 4.08 -6.96
CA ALA A 68 10.66 3.35 -5.85
C ALA A 68 10.47 1.84 -5.99
N THR A 69 9.27 1.38 -6.36
CA THR A 69 9.01 -0.04 -6.60
C THR A 69 9.78 -0.55 -7.81
N GLN A 70 9.82 0.22 -8.90
CA GLN A 70 10.56 -0.14 -10.09
C GLN A 70 12.04 -0.31 -9.79
N GLN A 71 12.62 0.60 -9.03
CA GLN A 71 14.04 0.54 -8.65
C GLN A 71 14.31 -0.63 -7.71
N ALA A 72 13.35 -1.00 -6.87
CA ALA A 72 13.45 -2.17 -5.99
C ALA A 72 13.24 -3.50 -6.72
N GLY A 73 12.87 -3.47 -8.00
CA GLY A 73 12.60 -4.68 -8.77
C GLY A 73 11.23 -5.28 -8.52
N LEU A 74 10.27 -4.45 -8.11
CA LEU A 74 8.88 -4.86 -7.91
C LEU A 74 7.99 -4.25 -8.97
N GLU A 75 6.98 -5.01 -9.39
CA GLU A 75 5.95 -4.53 -10.29
C GLU A 75 4.67 -4.31 -9.50
N ALA A 76 4.36 -3.02 -9.25
CA ALA A 76 3.18 -2.66 -8.48
C ALA A 76 1.94 -2.66 -9.36
N ARG A 77 1.01 -3.59 -9.09
CA ARG A 77 -0.27 -3.70 -9.80
C ARG A 77 -1.39 -3.75 -8.77
N PRO A 78 -1.82 -2.59 -8.24
CA PRO A 78 -2.84 -2.57 -7.21
C PRO A 78 -4.20 -2.96 -7.74
N ILE A 79 -4.93 -3.71 -6.93
CA ILE A 79 -6.36 -3.95 -7.11
C ILE A 79 -7.07 -3.03 -6.13
N ILE A 80 -8.00 -2.21 -6.64
CA ILE A 80 -8.65 -1.17 -5.86
C ILE A 80 -10.12 -1.53 -5.67
N TYR A 81 -10.57 -1.47 -4.42
CA TYR A 81 -11.96 -1.68 -4.07
C TYR A 81 -12.47 -0.53 -3.20
N PRO A 82 -13.77 -0.21 -3.28
CA PRO A 82 -14.36 0.71 -2.31
C PRO A 82 -14.35 0.07 -0.91
N LEU A 83 -14.05 0.87 0.10
CA LEU A 83 -14.04 0.41 1.47
C LEU A 83 -15.46 0.42 2.02
N GLU A 84 -15.88 -0.69 2.64
CA GLU A 84 -17.22 -0.80 3.24
C GLU A 84 -17.23 -0.38 4.70
N ALA A 85 -16.29 -0.89 5.49
CA ALA A 85 -16.27 -0.63 6.93
C ALA A 85 -14.88 -0.86 7.50
N THR A 86 -14.61 -0.22 8.63
CA THR A 86 -13.44 -0.49 9.46
C THR A 86 -13.88 -0.64 10.92
N ILE A 87 -13.08 -1.40 11.66
CA ILE A 87 -13.12 -1.39 13.12
C ILE A 87 -11.68 -1.10 13.56
N GLN A 88 -11.48 0.06 14.14
CA GLN A 88 -10.16 0.51 14.60
C GLN A 88 -10.26 0.94 16.05
N ASN A 89 -9.42 0.36 16.90
CA ASN A 89 -9.41 0.66 18.33
C ASN A 89 -10.80 0.58 18.95
N GLY A 90 -11.59 -0.42 18.54
CA GLY A 90 -12.93 -0.63 19.05
C GLY A 90 -14.00 0.27 18.43
N THR A 91 -13.66 1.11 17.46
CA THR A 91 -14.63 2.00 16.79
C THR A 91 -14.99 1.44 15.42
N HIS A 92 -16.27 1.18 15.21
CA HIS A 92 -16.83 0.70 13.94
C HIS A 92 -17.29 1.89 13.11
N THR A 93 -16.75 2.01 11.91
CA THR A 93 -17.10 3.07 10.96
C THR A 93 -17.55 2.43 9.65
N THR A 94 -18.65 2.91 9.08
CA THR A 94 -19.13 2.48 7.76
C THR A 94 -18.99 3.62 6.75
N TYR A 95 -18.85 3.25 5.49
CA TYR A 95 -18.62 4.22 4.41
C TYR A 95 -19.64 4.12 3.30
#